data_cae9de33259945f9d996ba4b1914498b
#
_entry.id   cae9de33259945f9d996ba4b1914498b
#
_cell.length_a   1.000
_cell.length_b   1.000
_cell.length_c   1.000
_cell.angle_alpha   90.00
_cell.angle_beta   90.00
_cell.angle_gamma   90.00
#
_symmetry.space_group_name_H-M   'P 1'
#
loop_
_entity.id
_entity.type
_entity.pdbx_description
1 polymer ?
#
loop_
_entity_poly.entity_id
_entity_poly.type
_entity_poly.pdbx_seq_one_letter_code
_entity_poly.pdbx_strand_id
1 'polypeptide(L)'
;MQSRRAMRLLGALLVLMALLCLSSSAMADMKTRALLIGVDEFVSRPSASPSSANNVQAMQQLMLAASDPLESITIPSQPVTDAESFAQLVQTAFAGSQEGDLNCLYLSTHGVYEEGQQPVLLLSDGVTETGLTPAQLEAAFEGIHGVKLIILDACNSGAFIGKGMSHPPETLHFLGDDFKVLTSSGALEESWYWSSAEGGSQGGFYFTQALVQGLSAAAGYPADQNRDGGVTLNELYSYLLNNHAASTPQVYPQVDHTVIFRYNSAAPQPTGVSRSPIMDVTFSGATLDLDTRQISIEFIATRPVRVAYQIVYQRDGKWEFDNAQLIYDGAERFTAFGDMPGAISAGRKVRTINLGRLEGDDFGYVLVQLVSIDEDVLTVHAGRVICVPPTAGDMQLSAHVQRSFSPNGGRELPVFIGHDYPCTLSVAIVDENDKVVHRLCHRQATRPLQIHPAGSVFYWDGLLKDGTPAAPGAYRIRVQAHMNDTSVTVLSAAFTIQ
;
A
#
# COMPACT_ATOMS: atom_id res chain seq x y z
N MET A 1 -57.24 -10.64 36.23
CA MET A 1 -56.11 -9.68 36.01
C MET A 1 -54.91 -10.27 35.28
N GLN A 2 -54.64 -11.54 35.36
CA GLN A 2 -53.52 -12.21 34.71
C GLN A 2 -53.59 -12.28 33.15
N SER A 3 -54.79 -12.46 32.59
CA SER A 3 -54.96 -12.60 31.10
C SER A 3 -54.66 -11.30 30.33
N ARG A 4 -54.94 -10.10 30.95
CA ARG A 4 -54.64 -8.81 30.30
C ARG A 4 -53.14 -8.45 30.32
N ARG A 5 -52.38 -8.97 31.29
CA ARG A 5 -50.93 -8.82 31.34
C ARG A 5 -50.23 -9.70 30.29
N ALA A 6 -50.69 -10.96 30.14
CA ALA A 6 -50.14 -11.88 29.12
C ALA A 6 -50.38 -11.37 27.70
N MET A 7 -51.54 -10.81 27.44
CA MET A 7 -51.90 -10.24 26.12
C MET A 7 -51.09 -8.97 25.79
N ARG A 8 -50.77 -8.13 26.80
CA ARG A 8 -49.89 -6.96 26.61
C ARG A 8 -48.43 -7.35 26.38
N LEU A 9 -47.93 -8.38 27.06
CA LEU A 9 -46.59 -8.91 26.82
C LEU A 9 -46.46 -9.58 25.45
N LEU A 10 -47.49 -10.31 25.00
CA LEU A 10 -47.50 -10.90 23.66
C LEU A 10 -47.54 -9.83 22.57
N GLY A 11 -48.33 -8.77 22.74
CA GLY A 11 -48.37 -7.63 21.84
C GLY A 11 -47.05 -6.87 21.78
N ALA A 12 -46.37 -6.66 22.92
CA ALA A 12 -45.05 -6.01 22.97
C ALA A 12 -43.98 -6.88 22.31
N LEU A 13 -44.03 -8.21 22.46
CA LEU A 13 -43.09 -9.12 21.82
C LEU A 13 -43.29 -9.19 20.31
N LEU A 14 -44.53 -9.14 19.83
CA LEU A 14 -44.83 -9.09 18.40
C LEU A 14 -44.41 -7.78 17.75
N VAL A 15 -44.57 -6.66 18.45
CA VAL A 15 -44.06 -5.33 17.98
C VAL A 15 -42.54 -5.31 17.98
N LEU A 16 -41.89 -5.89 18.98
CA LEU A 16 -40.43 -6.00 19.02
C LEU A 16 -39.89 -6.92 17.93
N MET A 17 -40.54 -8.05 17.65
CA MET A 17 -40.22 -8.93 16.53
C MET A 17 -40.46 -8.25 15.17
N ALA A 18 -41.56 -7.49 15.03
CA ALA A 18 -41.82 -6.71 13.82
C ALA A 18 -40.79 -5.59 13.61
N LEU A 19 -40.34 -4.92 14.68
CA LEU A 19 -39.26 -3.93 14.63
C LEU A 19 -37.90 -4.58 14.33
N LEU A 20 -37.64 -5.78 14.83
CA LEU A 20 -36.44 -6.57 14.47
C LEU A 20 -36.48 -7.11 13.03
N CYS A 21 -37.66 -7.42 12.49
CA CYS A 21 -37.80 -7.80 11.10
C CYS A 21 -37.76 -6.61 10.12
N LEU A 22 -38.05 -5.39 10.59
CA LEU A 22 -37.93 -4.18 9.78
C LEU A 22 -36.51 -3.61 9.74
N SER A 23 -35.61 -4.07 10.63
CA SER A 23 -34.19 -3.70 10.63
C SER A 23 -33.32 -4.62 9.82
N SER A 24 -33.82 -5.66 9.20
CA SER A 24 -33.19 -6.26 8.03
C SER A 24 -33.54 -5.41 6.79
N SER A 25 -33.07 -4.17 6.73
CA SER A 25 -32.73 -3.58 5.45
C SER A 25 -31.80 -4.62 4.81
N ALA A 26 -32.25 -5.27 3.76
CA ALA A 26 -31.38 -5.99 2.86
C ALA A 26 -30.29 -4.95 2.54
N MET A 27 -29.08 -5.15 3.07
CA MET A 27 -27.92 -4.45 2.55
C MET A 27 -27.95 -4.83 1.07
N ALA A 28 -28.27 -3.87 0.22
CA ALA A 28 -28.17 -4.07 -1.22
C ALA A 28 -26.75 -4.60 -1.43
N ASP A 29 -26.63 -5.73 -2.14
CA ASP A 29 -25.33 -6.32 -2.38
C ASP A 29 -24.44 -5.24 -2.98
N MET A 30 -23.35 -4.91 -2.30
CA MET A 30 -22.37 -3.93 -2.76
C MET A 30 -21.86 -4.38 -4.13
N LYS A 31 -22.13 -3.61 -5.17
CA LYS A 31 -21.66 -3.91 -6.51
C LYS A 31 -20.30 -3.23 -6.74
N THR A 32 -19.39 -3.95 -7.34
CA THR A 32 -18.07 -3.44 -7.69
C THR A 32 -18.00 -3.12 -9.17
N ARG A 33 -17.51 -1.92 -9.50
CA ARG A 33 -17.11 -1.51 -10.85
C ARG A 33 -15.62 -1.20 -10.83
N ALA A 34 -14.90 -1.62 -11.84
CA ALA A 34 -13.47 -1.35 -11.94
C ALA A 34 -13.13 -0.67 -13.28
N LEU A 35 -12.27 0.35 -13.20
CA LEU A 35 -11.60 0.97 -14.33
C LEU A 35 -10.10 0.78 -14.16
N LEU A 36 -9.47 0.03 -15.06
CA LEU A 36 -8.07 -0.36 -14.98
C LEU A 36 -7.31 0.26 -16.15
N ILE A 37 -6.39 1.18 -15.86
CA ILE A 37 -5.61 1.92 -16.87
C ILE A 37 -4.12 1.65 -16.63
N GLY A 38 -3.42 1.24 -17.68
CA GLY A 38 -1.98 1.13 -17.70
C GLY A 38 -1.41 1.95 -18.86
N VAL A 39 -0.38 2.74 -18.58
CA VAL A 39 0.34 3.54 -19.56
C VAL A 39 1.78 3.03 -19.60
N ASP A 40 2.22 2.54 -20.74
CA ASP A 40 3.55 1.96 -20.92
C ASP A 40 4.46 2.79 -21.83
N GLU A 41 3.90 3.57 -22.77
CA GLU A 41 4.67 4.35 -23.72
C GLU A 41 4.58 5.85 -23.43
N PHE A 42 5.71 6.53 -23.42
CA PHE A 42 5.83 7.92 -23.01
C PHE A 42 6.64 8.74 -24.02
N VAL A 43 6.38 10.05 -24.08
CA VAL A 43 7.15 11.01 -24.88
C VAL A 43 8.35 11.51 -24.08
N SER A 44 8.14 11.85 -22.81
CA SER A 44 9.13 12.51 -21.94
C SER A 44 9.88 11.57 -21.02
N ARG A 45 9.51 10.29 -20.96
CA ARG A 45 10.04 9.29 -20.03
C ARG A 45 10.37 7.98 -20.78
N PRO A 46 11.25 7.14 -20.22
CA PRO A 46 11.47 5.80 -20.75
C PRO A 46 10.16 4.98 -20.77
N SER A 47 10.03 4.09 -21.77
CA SER A 47 8.94 3.13 -21.82
C SER A 47 8.97 2.21 -20.60
N ALA A 48 7.80 1.94 -20.03
CA ALA A 48 7.60 0.96 -18.97
C ALA A 48 7.08 -0.40 -19.50
N SER A 49 6.98 -0.53 -20.83
CA SER A 49 6.41 -1.71 -21.50
C SER A 49 7.18 -3.00 -21.14
N PRO A 50 6.48 -4.08 -20.81
CA PRO A 50 5.02 -4.24 -20.73
C PRO A 50 4.49 -4.15 -19.29
N SER A 51 5.14 -3.41 -18.40
CA SER A 51 4.91 -3.48 -16.95
C SER A 51 3.53 -3.00 -16.54
N SER A 52 3.05 -1.86 -17.08
CA SER A 52 1.72 -1.35 -16.72
C SER A 52 0.60 -2.21 -17.32
N ALA A 53 0.77 -2.72 -18.54
CA ALA A 53 -0.18 -3.65 -19.13
C ALA A 53 -0.30 -4.95 -18.33
N ASN A 54 0.82 -5.52 -17.87
CA ASN A 54 0.83 -6.72 -17.03
C ASN A 54 0.18 -6.46 -15.66
N ASN A 55 0.40 -5.27 -15.08
CA ASN A 55 -0.26 -4.86 -13.85
C ASN A 55 -1.79 -4.80 -14.01
N VAL A 56 -2.27 -4.22 -15.12
CA VAL A 56 -3.70 -4.18 -15.45
C VAL A 56 -4.28 -5.59 -15.54
N GLN A 57 -3.57 -6.53 -16.16
CA GLN A 57 -4.00 -7.93 -16.21
C GLN A 57 -4.03 -8.57 -14.82
N ALA A 58 -3.03 -8.32 -13.98
CA ALA A 58 -3.00 -8.83 -12.62
C ALA A 58 -4.15 -8.28 -11.77
N MET A 59 -4.44 -6.98 -11.88
CA MET A 59 -5.57 -6.34 -11.21
C MET A 59 -6.92 -6.88 -11.73
N GLN A 60 -7.05 -7.12 -13.04
CA GLN A 60 -8.24 -7.73 -13.62
C GLN A 60 -8.50 -9.11 -13.02
N GLN A 61 -7.48 -9.96 -12.94
CA GLN A 61 -7.60 -11.30 -12.34
C GLN A 61 -7.98 -11.21 -10.86
N LEU A 62 -7.42 -10.25 -10.13
CA LEU A 62 -7.77 -10.01 -8.74
C LEU A 62 -9.25 -9.62 -8.59
N MET A 63 -9.76 -8.69 -9.40
CA MET A 63 -11.16 -8.28 -9.36
C MET A 63 -12.12 -9.43 -9.70
N LEU A 64 -11.75 -10.29 -10.65
CA LEU A 64 -12.52 -11.49 -11.02
C LEU A 64 -12.53 -12.55 -9.91
N ALA A 65 -11.56 -12.55 -9.02
CA ALA A 65 -11.45 -13.47 -7.89
C ALA A 65 -12.21 -13.00 -6.64
N ALA A 66 -12.65 -11.74 -6.60
CA ALA A 66 -13.43 -11.20 -5.50
C ALA A 66 -14.81 -11.88 -5.40
N SER A 67 -15.35 -11.96 -4.19
CA SER A 67 -16.69 -12.55 -3.95
C SER A 67 -17.83 -11.55 -4.10
N ASP A 68 -17.53 -10.26 -4.04
CA ASP A 68 -18.54 -9.22 -4.24
C ASP A 68 -19.05 -9.23 -5.70
N PRO A 69 -20.34 -8.93 -5.92
CA PRO A 69 -20.87 -8.85 -7.28
C PRO A 69 -20.11 -7.85 -8.13
N LEU A 70 -19.45 -8.37 -9.14
CA LEU A 70 -18.71 -7.56 -10.11
C LEU A 70 -19.64 -7.12 -11.23
N GLU A 71 -20.00 -5.83 -11.27
CA GLU A 71 -20.90 -5.28 -12.28
C GLU A 71 -20.16 -5.08 -13.60
N SER A 72 -18.93 -4.54 -13.55
CA SER A 72 -18.12 -4.29 -14.76
C SER A 72 -16.63 -4.18 -14.45
N ILE A 73 -15.82 -4.56 -15.46
CA ILE A 73 -14.41 -4.16 -15.56
C ILE A 73 -14.23 -3.45 -16.90
N THR A 74 -13.78 -2.22 -16.84
CA THR A 74 -13.44 -1.44 -18.03
C THR A 74 -11.91 -1.34 -18.15
N ILE A 75 -11.38 -1.78 -19.28
CA ILE A 75 -9.99 -1.58 -19.68
C ILE A 75 -10.06 -0.85 -21.01
N PRO A 76 -9.49 0.36 -21.13
CA PRO A 76 -9.57 1.12 -22.39
C PRO A 76 -8.90 0.36 -23.52
N SER A 77 -9.57 0.31 -24.68
CA SER A 77 -9.05 -0.32 -25.88
C SER A 77 -8.10 0.60 -26.67
N GLN A 78 -8.07 1.88 -26.32
CA GLN A 78 -7.20 2.90 -26.88
C GLN A 78 -6.48 3.61 -25.73
N PRO A 79 -5.25 4.07 -25.93
CA PRO A 79 -4.55 4.88 -24.96
C PRO A 79 -5.35 6.11 -24.54
N VAL A 80 -5.23 6.49 -23.28
CA VAL A 80 -5.81 7.72 -22.73
C VAL A 80 -4.70 8.78 -22.70
N THR A 81 -4.88 9.86 -23.44
CA THR A 81 -3.80 10.84 -23.67
C THR A 81 -4.08 12.22 -23.10
N ASP A 82 -5.30 12.47 -22.57
CA ASP A 82 -5.69 13.77 -22.03
C ASP A 82 -6.72 13.63 -20.90
N ALA A 83 -6.88 14.69 -20.10
CA ALA A 83 -7.77 14.73 -18.95
C ALA A 83 -9.27 14.68 -19.32
N GLU A 84 -9.66 15.15 -20.51
CA GLU A 84 -11.06 15.12 -20.94
C GLU A 84 -11.48 13.70 -21.29
N SER A 85 -10.69 13.01 -22.11
CA SER A 85 -10.93 11.59 -22.44
C SER A 85 -10.85 10.70 -21.19
N PHE A 86 -9.95 10.99 -20.25
CA PHE A 86 -9.89 10.34 -18.96
C PHE A 86 -11.20 10.52 -18.18
N ALA A 87 -11.70 11.76 -18.06
CA ALA A 87 -12.95 12.04 -17.34
C ALA A 87 -14.17 11.36 -17.98
N GLN A 88 -14.27 11.38 -19.30
CA GLN A 88 -15.32 10.66 -20.04
C GLN A 88 -15.29 9.15 -19.79
N LEU A 89 -14.10 8.58 -19.70
CA LEU A 89 -13.90 7.17 -19.40
C LEU A 89 -14.34 6.82 -17.97
N VAL A 90 -13.98 7.64 -16.98
CA VAL A 90 -14.43 7.50 -15.58
C VAL A 90 -15.96 7.56 -15.49
N GLN A 91 -16.58 8.57 -16.12
CA GLN A 91 -18.04 8.73 -16.16
C GLN A 91 -18.75 7.53 -16.81
N THR A 92 -18.15 6.97 -17.86
CA THR A 92 -18.70 5.79 -18.55
C THR A 92 -18.53 4.52 -17.73
N ALA A 93 -17.36 4.31 -17.16
CA ALA A 93 -17.04 3.09 -16.41
C ALA A 93 -17.88 2.96 -15.13
N PHE A 94 -18.18 4.09 -14.47
CA PHE A 94 -18.92 4.12 -13.22
C PHE A 94 -20.38 4.60 -13.38
N ALA A 95 -20.88 4.65 -14.61
CA ALA A 95 -22.26 5.00 -14.87
C ALA A 95 -23.24 4.08 -14.11
N GLY A 96 -24.27 4.68 -13.50
CA GLY A 96 -25.30 3.97 -12.75
C GLY A 96 -24.85 3.43 -11.38
N SER A 97 -23.69 3.84 -10.88
CA SER A 97 -23.27 3.56 -9.52
C SER A 97 -24.23 4.16 -8.50
N GLN A 98 -24.49 3.42 -7.42
CA GLN A 98 -25.42 3.79 -6.36
C GLN A 98 -24.65 3.99 -5.04
N GLU A 99 -25.32 4.62 -4.09
CA GLU A 99 -24.80 4.69 -2.72
C GLU A 99 -24.56 3.28 -2.16
N GLY A 100 -23.35 3.04 -1.65
CA GLY A 100 -22.93 1.72 -1.17
C GLY A 100 -22.18 0.86 -2.19
N ASP A 101 -22.18 1.21 -3.48
CA ASP A 101 -21.34 0.55 -4.49
C ASP A 101 -19.86 0.92 -4.32
N LEU A 102 -18.96 0.07 -4.82
CA LEU A 102 -17.52 0.29 -4.86
C LEU A 102 -17.07 0.57 -6.30
N ASN A 103 -16.52 1.75 -6.55
CA ASN A 103 -15.95 2.15 -7.83
C ASN A 103 -14.42 2.18 -7.69
N CYS A 104 -13.73 1.21 -8.28
CA CYS A 104 -12.29 1.07 -8.19
C CYS A 104 -11.62 1.61 -9.45
N LEU A 105 -10.89 2.70 -9.34
CA LEU A 105 -9.94 3.16 -10.34
C LEU A 105 -8.55 2.64 -9.98
N TYR A 106 -7.91 1.94 -10.90
CA TYR A 106 -6.49 1.61 -10.85
C TYR A 106 -5.79 2.30 -12.02
N LEU A 107 -4.72 3.05 -11.72
CA LEU A 107 -3.90 3.74 -12.72
C LEU A 107 -2.42 3.45 -12.46
N SER A 108 -1.78 2.80 -13.43
CA SER A 108 -0.34 2.51 -13.46
C SER A 108 0.32 3.33 -14.55
N THR A 109 1.22 4.25 -14.17
CA THR A 109 1.85 5.20 -15.09
C THR A 109 3.08 5.85 -14.45
N HIS A 110 3.76 6.76 -15.18
CA HIS A 110 4.74 7.67 -14.58
C HIS A 110 4.07 8.84 -13.84
N GLY A 111 4.58 9.14 -12.67
CA GLY A 111 4.23 10.34 -11.90
C GLY A 111 5.40 11.34 -11.90
N VAL A 112 5.10 12.62 -11.82
CA VAL A 112 6.06 13.71 -11.76
C VAL A 112 5.65 14.71 -10.71
N TYR A 113 6.54 14.99 -9.78
CA TYR A 113 6.38 16.04 -8.78
C TYR A 113 7.73 16.61 -8.37
N GLU A 114 7.81 17.93 -8.31
CA GLU A 114 8.88 18.68 -7.69
C GLU A 114 8.28 19.58 -6.60
N GLU A 115 9.00 19.76 -5.50
CA GLU A 115 8.49 20.54 -4.37
C GLU A 115 8.12 21.97 -4.81
N GLY A 116 6.90 22.39 -4.46
CA GLY A 116 6.34 23.68 -4.86
C GLY A 116 5.70 23.71 -6.25
N GLN A 117 5.67 22.58 -6.97
CA GLN A 117 4.96 22.46 -8.24
C GLN A 117 3.70 21.60 -8.08
N GLN A 118 2.84 21.62 -9.10
CA GLN A 118 1.65 20.77 -9.13
C GLN A 118 2.05 19.35 -9.56
N PRO A 119 1.68 18.30 -8.80
CA PRO A 119 1.94 16.93 -9.20
C PRO A 119 1.08 16.54 -10.42
N VAL A 120 1.61 15.69 -11.27
CA VAL A 120 0.90 15.14 -12.42
C VAL A 120 1.17 13.65 -12.60
N LEU A 121 0.17 12.92 -13.08
CA LEU A 121 0.31 11.56 -13.64
C LEU A 121 0.28 11.66 -15.16
N LEU A 122 1.18 10.98 -15.84
CA LEU A 122 1.31 11.08 -17.28
C LEU A 122 0.27 10.20 -17.98
N LEU A 123 -0.48 10.79 -18.89
CA LEU A 123 -1.38 10.12 -19.83
C LEU A 123 -0.73 10.20 -21.21
N SER A 124 -0.46 9.05 -21.85
CA SER A 124 0.36 9.03 -23.06
C SER A 124 0.10 7.81 -23.95
N ASP A 125 0.36 7.96 -25.24
CA ASP A 125 0.44 6.88 -26.23
C ASP A 125 1.83 6.75 -26.88
N GLY A 126 2.84 7.45 -26.32
CA GLY A 126 4.18 7.56 -26.88
C GLY A 126 4.35 8.62 -27.98
N VAL A 127 3.24 9.24 -28.41
CA VAL A 127 3.23 10.32 -29.42
C VAL A 127 2.63 11.59 -28.82
N THR A 128 1.51 11.46 -28.13
CA THR A 128 0.83 12.53 -27.38
C THR A 128 0.94 12.24 -25.90
N GLU A 129 1.27 13.26 -25.12
CA GLU A 129 1.41 13.14 -23.68
C GLU A 129 0.88 14.38 -22.95
N THR A 130 0.08 14.17 -21.90
CA THR A 130 -0.36 15.24 -21.02
C THR A 130 -0.26 14.82 -19.56
N GLY A 131 -0.24 15.81 -18.64
CA GLY A 131 -0.28 15.59 -17.21
C GLY A 131 -1.70 15.64 -16.67
N LEU A 132 -2.13 14.61 -15.95
CA LEU A 132 -3.37 14.60 -15.17
C LEU A 132 -3.08 15.13 -13.76
N THR A 133 -3.74 16.19 -13.35
CA THR A 133 -3.57 16.80 -12.03
C THR A 133 -4.52 16.20 -10.98
N PRO A 134 -4.26 16.37 -9.65
CA PRO A 134 -5.19 15.93 -8.61
C PRO A 134 -6.59 16.52 -8.77
N ALA A 135 -6.69 17.81 -9.10
CA ALA A 135 -7.98 18.50 -9.31
C ALA A 135 -8.77 17.89 -10.49
N GLN A 136 -8.09 17.57 -11.59
CA GLN A 136 -8.73 16.93 -12.75
C GLN A 136 -9.16 15.48 -12.44
N LEU A 137 -8.33 14.75 -11.70
CA LEU A 137 -8.67 13.40 -11.27
C LEU A 137 -9.88 13.40 -10.33
N GLU A 138 -9.92 14.29 -9.34
CA GLU A 138 -11.07 14.43 -8.43
C GLU A 138 -12.34 14.85 -9.18
N ALA A 139 -12.25 15.84 -10.06
CA ALA A 139 -13.36 16.33 -10.86
C ALA A 139 -13.94 15.26 -11.81
N ALA A 140 -13.14 14.30 -12.27
CA ALA A 140 -13.62 13.20 -13.09
C ALA A 140 -14.66 12.32 -12.38
N PHE A 141 -14.70 12.32 -11.05
CA PHE A 141 -15.67 11.60 -10.23
C PHE A 141 -16.89 12.44 -9.83
N GLU A 142 -17.03 13.67 -10.33
CA GLU A 142 -18.19 14.50 -10.01
C GLU A 142 -19.50 13.80 -10.43
N GLY A 143 -20.45 13.72 -9.50
CA GLY A 143 -21.74 13.05 -9.72
C GLY A 143 -21.72 11.51 -9.68
N ILE A 144 -20.57 10.88 -9.48
CA ILE A 144 -20.47 9.43 -9.26
C ILE A 144 -20.85 9.13 -7.80
N HIS A 145 -21.82 8.25 -7.58
CA HIS A 145 -22.23 7.77 -6.26
C HIS A 145 -21.36 6.59 -5.79
N GLY A 146 -21.43 6.27 -4.50
CA GLY A 146 -20.73 5.15 -3.89
C GLY A 146 -19.27 5.47 -3.53
N VAL A 147 -18.58 4.47 -2.96
CA VAL A 147 -17.18 4.58 -2.56
C VAL A 147 -16.28 4.65 -3.79
N LYS A 148 -15.37 5.59 -3.80
CA LYS A 148 -14.37 5.81 -4.86
C LYS A 148 -13.01 5.35 -4.36
N LEU A 149 -12.66 4.09 -4.66
CA LEU A 149 -11.33 3.55 -4.37
C LEU A 149 -10.40 3.90 -5.54
N ILE A 150 -9.43 4.76 -5.27
CA ILE A 150 -8.42 5.18 -6.25
C ILE A 150 -7.08 4.57 -5.86
N ILE A 151 -6.50 3.77 -6.74
CA ILE A 151 -5.18 3.14 -6.56
C ILE A 151 -4.24 3.69 -7.61
N LEU A 152 -3.20 4.40 -7.15
CA LEU A 152 -2.21 5.04 -8.02
C LEU A 152 -0.85 4.34 -7.88
N ASP A 153 -0.43 3.66 -8.93
CA ASP A 153 0.90 3.05 -9.01
C ASP A 153 1.81 3.88 -9.91
N ALA A 154 2.46 4.86 -9.31
CA ALA A 154 3.30 5.84 -9.99
C ALA A 154 4.31 6.47 -9.03
N CYS A 155 5.43 6.96 -9.56
CA CYS A 155 6.35 7.83 -8.83
C CYS A 155 5.61 9.04 -8.28
N ASN A 156 6.00 9.52 -7.11
CA ASN A 156 5.47 10.74 -6.49
C ASN A 156 3.94 10.74 -6.26
N SER A 157 3.28 9.58 -6.33
CA SER A 157 1.82 9.48 -6.27
C SER A 157 1.22 9.99 -4.94
N GLY A 158 1.97 9.93 -3.84
CA GLY A 158 1.58 10.51 -2.55
C GLY A 158 1.32 12.01 -2.59
N ALA A 159 1.91 12.74 -3.56
CA ALA A 159 1.65 14.17 -3.74
C ALA A 159 0.19 14.47 -4.10
N PHE A 160 -0.52 13.51 -4.72
CA PHE A 160 -1.94 13.63 -5.06
C PHE A 160 -2.84 13.78 -3.83
N ILE A 161 -2.43 13.20 -2.72
CA ILE A 161 -3.14 13.27 -1.43
C ILE A 161 -2.35 14.08 -0.38
N GLY A 162 -1.35 14.84 -0.81
CA GLY A 162 -0.55 15.67 0.07
C GLY A 162 0.28 14.92 1.10
N LYS A 163 0.69 13.67 0.81
CA LYS A 163 1.40 12.80 1.77
C LYS A 163 2.80 12.43 1.29
N GLY A 164 3.70 12.23 2.26
CA GLY A 164 5.11 11.97 1.97
C GLY A 164 5.89 13.20 1.52
N MET A 165 5.46 14.40 1.93
CA MET A 165 6.11 15.68 1.66
C MET A 165 6.45 16.42 2.95
N SER A 166 7.39 17.36 2.88
CA SER A 166 7.84 18.12 4.05
C SER A 166 6.78 19.10 4.57
N HIS A 167 5.94 19.61 3.67
CA HIS A 167 4.87 20.56 3.99
C HIS A 167 3.60 20.15 3.23
N PRO A 168 2.43 20.22 3.87
CA PRO A 168 1.17 19.94 3.18
C PRO A 168 0.94 20.96 2.07
N PRO A 169 0.33 20.57 0.94
CA PRO A 169 -0.01 21.49 -0.14
C PRO A 169 -1.05 22.52 0.32
N GLU A 170 -1.10 23.65 -0.35
CA GLU A 170 -2.10 24.71 -0.07
C GLU A 170 -3.53 24.21 -0.30
N THR A 171 -3.72 23.34 -1.29
CA THR A 171 -5.00 22.74 -1.64
C THR A 171 -4.91 21.23 -1.49
N LEU A 172 -5.83 20.67 -0.71
CA LEU A 172 -6.01 19.23 -0.57
C LEU A 172 -7.16 18.76 -1.46
N HIS A 173 -7.01 17.56 -1.98
CA HIS A 173 -7.98 16.89 -2.86
C HIS A 173 -8.50 15.61 -2.20
N PHE A 174 -9.58 15.06 -2.72
CA PHE A 174 -10.19 13.80 -2.28
C PHE A 174 -10.69 13.81 -0.82
N LEU A 175 -11.09 14.98 -0.32
CA LEU A 175 -11.51 15.16 1.09
C LEU A 175 -12.90 14.59 1.42
N GLY A 176 -13.68 14.19 0.42
CA GLY A 176 -14.98 13.56 0.64
C GLY A 176 -14.86 12.22 1.36
N ASP A 177 -15.80 11.92 2.25
CA ASP A 177 -15.82 10.65 3.02
C ASP A 177 -15.95 9.42 2.11
N ASP A 178 -16.35 9.57 0.88
CA ASP A 178 -16.50 8.53 -0.12
C ASP A 178 -15.21 8.27 -0.92
N PHE A 179 -14.20 9.13 -0.81
CA PHE A 179 -12.89 8.89 -1.41
C PHE A 179 -11.99 8.03 -0.51
N LYS A 180 -11.40 7.01 -1.12
CA LYS A 180 -10.39 6.12 -0.56
C LYS A 180 -9.24 6.06 -1.53
N VAL A 181 -8.10 6.63 -1.17
CA VAL A 181 -6.96 6.73 -2.10
C VAL A 181 -5.77 5.98 -1.53
N LEU A 182 -5.19 5.11 -2.33
CA LEU A 182 -3.99 4.34 -2.02
C LEU A 182 -2.94 4.63 -3.10
N THR A 183 -1.75 5.04 -2.69
CA THR A 183 -0.66 5.39 -3.59
C THR A 183 0.56 4.52 -3.35
N SER A 184 1.33 4.25 -4.39
CA SER A 184 2.49 3.36 -4.32
C SER A 184 3.70 3.98 -3.65
N SER A 185 3.80 5.32 -3.62
CA SER A 185 4.98 6.04 -3.10
C SER A 185 4.59 7.31 -2.36
N GLY A 186 5.50 7.87 -1.56
CA GLY A 186 5.40 9.23 -1.04
C GLY A 186 5.56 10.29 -2.13
N ALA A 187 5.26 11.56 -1.80
CA ALA A 187 5.36 12.68 -2.74
C ALA A 187 6.77 12.89 -3.30
N LEU A 188 7.80 12.59 -2.52
CA LEU A 188 9.21 12.78 -2.89
C LEU A 188 9.92 11.43 -3.16
N GLU A 189 9.15 10.38 -3.43
CA GLU A 189 9.66 9.04 -3.69
C GLU A 189 9.31 8.57 -5.10
N GLU A 190 10.21 7.77 -5.68
CA GLU A 190 9.95 7.00 -6.90
C GLU A 190 9.23 5.70 -6.57
N SER A 191 8.33 5.25 -7.46
CA SER A 191 7.79 3.90 -7.48
C SER A 191 8.51 3.11 -8.58
N TRP A 192 8.92 1.87 -8.27
CA TRP A 192 9.80 1.11 -9.14
C TRP A 192 9.05 0.02 -9.88
N TYR A 193 9.44 -0.19 -11.12
CA TYR A 193 9.02 -1.32 -11.94
C TYR A 193 10.24 -2.12 -12.43
N TRP A 194 9.98 -3.29 -12.92
CA TRP A 194 10.96 -4.14 -13.57
C TRP A 194 10.38 -4.63 -14.91
N SER A 195 11.24 -4.86 -15.86
CA SER A 195 10.88 -5.48 -17.14
C SER A 195 11.96 -6.48 -17.52
N SER A 196 11.57 -7.49 -18.28
CA SER A 196 12.53 -8.36 -18.97
C SER A 196 13.34 -7.56 -19.98
N ALA A 197 14.42 -8.18 -20.47
CA ALA A 197 15.22 -7.57 -21.53
C ALA A 197 14.35 -7.11 -22.72
N GLU A 198 14.87 -6.17 -23.48
CA GLU A 198 14.17 -5.50 -24.58
C GLU A 198 13.38 -6.48 -25.47
N GLY A 199 12.08 -6.26 -25.61
CA GLY A 199 11.16 -7.12 -26.35
C GLY A 199 10.59 -8.33 -25.57
N GLY A 200 10.90 -8.49 -24.29
CA GLY A 200 10.31 -9.52 -23.44
C GLY A 200 8.87 -9.22 -23.02
N SER A 201 8.11 -10.24 -22.67
CA SER A 201 6.69 -10.15 -22.25
C SER A 201 6.51 -9.99 -20.74
N GLN A 202 7.58 -9.98 -19.97
CA GLN A 202 7.54 -9.95 -18.51
C GLN A 202 7.87 -8.57 -17.97
N GLY A 203 7.15 -8.15 -16.95
CA GLY A 203 7.35 -6.88 -16.28
C GLY A 203 6.21 -6.61 -15.29
N GLY A 204 6.40 -5.66 -14.41
CA GLY A 204 5.40 -5.24 -13.44
C GLY A 204 5.95 -4.23 -12.46
N PHE A 205 5.07 -3.56 -11.74
CA PHE A 205 5.44 -2.66 -10.66
C PHE A 205 5.45 -3.42 -9.33
N TYR A 206 6.43 -3.16 -8.51
CA TYR A 206 6.61 -3.82 -7.21
C TYR A 206 5.45 -3.59 -6.25
N PHE A 207 4.83 -2.40 -6.31
CA PHE A 207 3.67 -2.08 -5.50
C PHE A 207 2.47 -2.95 -5.89
N THR A 208 2.13 -3.01 -7.18
CA THR A 208 1.02 -3.86 -7.65
C THR A 208 1.26 -5.32 -7.34
N GLN A 209 2.49 -5.82 -7.43
CA GLN A 209 2.82 -7.19 -7.02
C GLN A 209 2.50 -7.43 -5.55
N ALA A 210 2.92 -6.52 -4.66
CA ALA A 210 2.64 -6.63 -3.24
C ALA A 210 1.14 -6.56 -2.95
N LEU A 211 0.41 -5.68 -3.64
CA LEU A 211 -1.04 -5.53 -3.52
C LEU A 211 -1.75 -6.84 -3.92
N VAL A 212 -1.46 -7.36 -5.10
CA VAL A 212 -2.05 -8.61 -5.61
C VAL A 212 -1.70 -9.77 -4.67
N GLN A 213 -0.48 -9.85 -4.17
CA GLN A 213 -0.08 -10.88 -3.21
C GLN A 213 -0.87 -10.78 -1.91
N GLY A 214 -1.07 -9.56 -1.38
CA GLY A 214 -1.85 -9.31 -0.17
C GLY A 214 -3.29 -9.80 -0.27
N LEU A 215 -3.87 -9.71 -1.45
CA LEU A 215 -5.26 -10.08 -1.74
C LEU A 215 -5.41 -11.44 -2.45
N SER A 216 -4.36 -12.24 -2.51
CA SER A 216 -4.32 -13.48 -3.28
C SER A 216 -4.77 -14.69 -2.48
N ALA A 217 -5.63 -15.51 -3.09
CA ALA A 217 -6.00 -16.82 -2.58
C ALA A 217 -4.81 -17.77 -2.43
N ALA A 218 -3.86 -17.72 -3.37
CA ALA A 218 -2.66 -18.56 -3.33
C ALA A 218 -1.75 -18.24 -2.15
N ALA A 219 -1.76 -16.98 -1.70
CA ALA A 219 -1.04 -16.52 -0.51
C ALA A 219 -1.86 -16.66 0.78
N GLY A 220 -3.12 -17.08 0.71
CA GLY A 220 -4.03 -17.20 1.86
C GLY A 220 -4.52 -15.83 2.37
N TYR A 221 -4.62 -14.85 1.48
CA TYR A 221 -5.12 -13.50 1.77
C TYR A 221 -4.39 -12.82 2.95
N PRO A 222 -3.08 -12.66 2.88
CA PRO A 222 -2.30 -12.19 4.05
C PRO A 222 -2.60 -10.74 4.46
N ALA A 223 -3.29 -9.95 3.62
CA ALA A 223 -3.76 -8.64 4.00
C ALA A 223 -4.98 -8.69 4.93
N ASP A 224 -5.78 -9.75 4.90
CA ASP A 224 -6.88 -9.96 5.87
C ASP A 224 -6.29 -10.39 7.23
N GLN A 225 -6.04 -9.41 8.10
CA GLN A 225 -5.36 -9.62 9.37
C GLN A 225 -6.29 -10.24 10.42
N ASN A 226 -7.57 -9.93 10.38
CA ASN A 226 -8.58 -10.42 11.31
C ASN A 226 -9.25 -11.72 10.85
N ARG A 227 -9.04 -12.12 9.57
CA ARG A 227 -9.56 -13.34 8.91
C ARG A 227 -11.09 -13.41 8.87
N ASP A 228 -11.74 -12.28 8.68
CA ASP A 228 -13.22 -12.22 8.57
C ASP A 228 -13.74 -12.42 7.14
N GLY A 229 -12.85 -12.53 6.15
CA GLY A 229 -13.19 -12.73 4.73
C GLY A 229 -13.36 -11.43 3.96
N GLY A 230 -13.08 -10.30 4.61
CA GLY A 230 -13.02 -8.97 4.01
C GLY A 230 -11.68 -8.32 4.26
N VAL A 231 -11.18 -7.56 3.32
CA VAL A 231 -9.99 -6.76 3.51
C VAL A 231 -10.39 -5.29 3.49
N THR A 232 -10.13 -4.61 4.58
CA THR A 232 -10.35 -3.18 4.71
C THR A 232 -9.19 -2.38 4.09
N LEU A 233 -9.42 -1.11 3.78
CA LEU A 233 -8.35 -0.22 3.31
C LEU A 233 -7.18 -0.18 4.32
N ASN A 234 -7.48 -0.11 5.61
CA ASN A 234 -6.48 -0.09 6.67
C ASN A 234 -5.66 -1.39 6.75
N GLU A 235 -6.28 -2.54 6.58
CA GLU A 235 -5.59 -3.83 6.57
C GLU A 235 -4.68 -3.98 5.35
N LEU A 236 -5.17 -3.62 4.15
CA LEU A 236 -4.34 -3.62 2.95
C LEU A 236 -3.16 -2.65 3.08
N TYR A 237 -3.40 -1.43 3.55
CA TYR A 237 -2.35 -0.45 3.78
C TYR A 237 -1.29 -0.95 4.78
N SER A 238 -1.73 -1.51 5.91
CA SER A 238 -0.83 -2.10 6.92
C SER A 238 -0.02 -3.27 6.35
N TYR A 239 -0.64 -4.10 5.52
CA TYR A 239 0.07 -5.17 4.83
C TYR A 239 1.13 -4.62 3.88
N LEU A 240 0.79 -3.63 3.06
CA LEU A 240 1.71 -3.02 2.10
C LEU A 240 2.90 -2.34 2.79
N LEU A 241 2.67 -1.62 3.87
CA LEU A 241 3.77 -1.02 4.65
C LEU A 241 4.80 -2.05 5.13
N ASN A 242 4.36 -3.28 5.40
CA ASN A 242 5.22 -4.34 5.89
C ASN A 242 5.85 -5.20 4.76
N ASN A 243 5.23 -5.26 3.60
CA ASN A 243 5.57 -6.24 2.57
C ASN A 243 5.96 -5.60 1.22
N HIS A 244 5.58 -4.35 0.96
CA HIS A 244 6.08 -3.62 -0.20
C HIS A 244 7.41 -2.95 0.16
N ALA A 245 8.42 -3.16 -0.67
CA ALA A 245 9.79 -2.88 -0.31
C ALA A 245 10.41 -1.68 -1.06
N ALA A 246 9.95 -1.39 -2.27
CA ALA A 246 10.64 -0.47 -3.15
C ALA A 246 10.31 1.02 -2.91
N SER A 247 9.16 1.33 -2.31
CA SER A 247 8.73 2.69 -1.95
C SER A 247 7.82 2.66 -0.73
N THR A 248 7.40 3.82 -0.23
CA THR A 248 6.53 3.93 0.94
C THR A 248 5.10 4.27 0.51
N PRO A 249 4.18 3.28 0.49
CA PRO A 249 2.78 3.53 0.17
C PRO A 249 2.18 4.60 1.07
N GLN A 250 1.26 5.39 0.53
CA GLN A 250 0.49 6.36 1.30
C GLN A 250 -1.00 6.05 1.13
N VAL A 251 -1.81 6.51 2.08
CA VAL A 251 -3.26 6.26 2.07
C VAL A 251 -4.03 7.47 2.56
N TYR A 252 -5.22 7.67 2.03
CA TYR A 252 -6.20 8.61 2.53
C TYR A 252 -7.60 7.96 2.50
N PRO A 253 -8.40 8.06 3.57
CA PRO A 253 -8.03 8.52 4.92
C PRO A 253 -6.95 7.63 5.58
N GLN A 254 -6.25 8.17 6.58
CA GLN A 254 -5.14 7.47 7.24
C GLN A 254 -5.57 6.20 7.99
N VAL A 255 -6.77 6.21 8.54
CA VAL A 255 -7.41 5.04 9.18
C VAL A 255 -8.80 4.90 8.60
N ASP A 256 -9.04 3.83 7.87
CA ASP A 256 -10.32 3.57 7.25
C ASP A 256 -10.64 2.07 7.27
N HIS A 257 -11.83 1.73 7.74
CA HIS A 257 -12.32 0.36 7.86
C HIS A 257 -13.32 -0.02 6.76
N THR A 258 -13.41 0.77 5.68
CA THR A 258 -14.18 0.40 4.51
C THR A 258 -13.60 -0.88 3.92
N VAL A 259 -14.42 -1.90 3.78
CA VAL A 259 -14.04 -3.13 3.10
C VAL A 259 -13.93 -2.85 1.61
N ILE A 260 -12.75 -3.08 1.06
CA ILE A 260 -12.41 -2.82 -0.35
C ILE A 260 -12.27 -4.08 -1.18
N PHE A 261 -12.21 -5.23 -0.53
CA PHE A 261 -12.10 -6.54 -1.19
C PHE A 261 -12.71 -7.60 -0.28
N ARG A 262 -13.53 -8.48 -0.85
CA ARG A 262 -14.06 -9.65 -0.15
C ARG A 262 -13.73 -10.92 -0.92
N TYR A 263 -13.58 -12.02 -0.21
CA TYR A 263 -13.35 -13.32 -0.79
C TYR A 263 -14.18 -14.39 -0.10
N ASN A 264 -14.48 -15.48 -0.82
CA ASN A 264 -15.19 -16.60 -0.25
C ASN A 264 -14.20 -17.57 0.39
N SER A 265 -14.06 -17.50 1.70
CA SER A 265 -13.16 -18.36 2.48
C SER A 265 -13.55 -19.86 2.42
N ALA A 266 -14.81 -20.17 2.06
CA ALA A 266 -15.31 -21.54 1.94
C ALA A 266 -15.22 -22.09 0.49
N ALA A 267 -14.87 -21.28 -0.50
CA ALA A 267 -14.74 -21.76 -1.87
C ALA A 267 -13.51 -22.67 -2.02
N PRO A 268 -13.63 -23.81 -2.69
CA PRO A 268 -12.44 -24.59 -3.04
C PRO A 268 -11.54 -23.73 -3.91
N GLN A 269 -10.25 -23.71 -3.57
CA GLN A 269 -9.23 -22.99 -4.35
C GLN A 269 -9.38 -23.38 -5.84
N PRO A 270 -9.44 -22.41 -6.77
CA PRO A 270 -9.63 -22.73 -8.18
C PRO A 270 -8.42 -23.53 -8.69
N THR A 271 -8.67 -24.80 -8.95
CA THR A 271 -7.67 -25.72 -9.50
C THR A 271 -7.60 -25.59 -11.02
N GLY A 272 -7.25 -24.46 -11.57
CA GLY A 272 -7.20 -24.35 -13.02
C GLY A 272 -7.08 -22.95 -13.65
N VAL A 273 -6.92 -21.92 -12.86
CA VAL A 273 -6.65 -20.58 -13.40
C VAL A 273 -5.22 -20.55 -13.94
N SER A 274 -5.04 -20.04 -15.15
CA SER A 274 -3.72 -19.71 -15.69
C SER A 274 -2.99 -18.85 -14.67
N ARG A 275 -2.04 -19.45 -13.95
CA ARG A 275 -1.38 -18.80 -12.81
C ARG A 275 -0.43 -17.77 -13.36
N SER A 276 -0.61 -16.52 -12.99
CA SER A 276 0.46 -15.55 -13.11
C SER A 276 1.72 -16.12 -12.45
N PRO A 277 2.89 -16.08 -13.07
CA PRO A 277 4.15 -16.53 -12.47
C PRO A 277 4.40 -15.95 -11.07
N ILE A 278 3.89 -14.75 -10.81
CA ILE A 278 3.95 -14.02 -9.54
C ILE A 278 3.30 -14.79 -8.37
N MET A 279 2.36 -15.70 -8.66
CA MET A 279 1.57 -16.40 -7.64
C MET A 279 2.17 -17.74 -7.21
N ASP A 280 3.24 -18.20 -7.84
CA ASP A 280 3.81 -19.52 -7.54
C ASP A 280 4.69 -19.54 -6.29
N VAL A 281 5.13 -18.37 -5.84
CA VAL A 281 5.96 -18.21 -4.65
C VAL A 281 5.43 -17.08 -3.80
N THR A 282 5.21 -17.35 -2.52
CA THR A 282 4.80 -16.37 -1.52
C THR A 282 5.94 -16.15 -0.53
N PHE A 283 6.37 -14.91 -0.41
CA PHE A 283 7.37 -14.48 0.56
C PHE A 283 6.70 -14.26 1.92
N SER A 284 7.01 -15.06 2.92
CA SER A 284 6.38 -14.97 4.24
C SER A 284 7.17 -14.13 5.23
N GLY A 285 8.46 -13.90 5.00
CA GLY A 285 9.25 -13.02 5.85
C GLY A 285 10.74 -13.01 5.55
N ALA A 286 11.40 -12.01 6.11
CA ALA A 286 12.85 -11.96 6.22
C ALA A 286 13.23 -11.38 7.59
N THR A 287 14.18 -11.99 8.25
CA THR A 287 14.72 -11.55 9.54
C THR A 287 16.23 -11.42 9.44
N LEU A 288 16.78 -10.37 10.03
CA LEU A 288 18.21 -10.14 10.13
C LEU A 288 18.68 -10.54 11.54
N ASP A 289 19.66 -11.42 11.59
CA ASP A 289 20.46 -11.68 12.78
C ASP A 289 21.66 -10.75 12.76
N LEU A 290 21.72 -9.83 13.71
CA LEU A 290 22.77 -8.81 13.79
C LEU A 290 24.12 -9.36 14.19
N ASP A 291 24.15 -10.39 15.02
CA ASP A 291 25.41 -10.98 15.53
C ASP A 291 26.12 -11.74 14.42
N THR A 292 25.37 -12.51 13.65
CA THR A 292 25.89 -13.29 12.54
C THR A 292 25.87 -12.57 11.19
N ARG A 293 25.15 -11.43 11.09
CA ARG A 293 24.86 -10.70 9.85
C ARG A 293 24.24 -11.60 8.78
N GLN A 294 23.35 -12.48 9.21
CA GLN A 294 22.63 -13.39 8.33
C GLN A 294 21.17 -12.96 8.19
N ILE A 295 20.68 -12.98 6.95
CA ILE A 295 19.27 -12.81 6.66
C ILE A 295 18.64 -14.18 6.48
N SER A 296 17.65 -14.51 7.30
CA SER A 296 16.80 -15.68 7.09
C SER A 296 15.56 -15.27 6.30
N ILE A 297 15.36 -15.91 5.14
CA ILE A 297 14.22 -15.68 4.26
C ILE A 297 13.29 -16.89 4.37
N GLU A 298 12.01 -16.60 4.58
CA GLU A 298 10.97 -17.62 4.61
C GLU A 298 9.98 -17.40 3.46
N PHE A 299 9.67 -18.48 2.73
CA PHE A 299 8.71 -18.43 1.62
C PHE A 299 8.00 -19.76 1.42
N ILE A 300 6.90 -19.74 0.67
CA ILE A 300 6.12 -20.91 0.29
C ILE A 300 6.09 -20.97 -1.24
N ALA A 301 6.52 -22.09 -1.80
CA ALA A 301 6.38 -22.37 -3.21
C ALA A 301 5.16 -23.30 -3.43
N THR A 302 4.28 -22.95 -4.34
CA THR A 302 3.07 -23.75 -4.65
C THR A 302 3.37 -24.87 -5.65
N ARG A 303 4.42 -24.72 -6.44
CA ARG A 303 4.95 -25.72 -7.36
C ARG A 303 6.49 -25.74 -7.33
N PRO A 304 7.15 -26.72 -7.92
CA PRO A 304 8.60 -26.66 -8.12
C PRO A 304 8.99 -25.44 -8.94
N VAL A 305 9.90 -24.62 -8.42
CA VAL A 305 10.37 -23.38 -9.07
C VAL A 305 11.87 -23.24 -8.93
N ARG A 306 12.50 -22.57 -9.88
CA ARG A 306 13.87 -22.09 -9.73
C ARG A 306 13.82 -20.76 -9.01
N VAL A 307 14.45 -20.68 -7.86
CA VAL A 307 14.40 -19.50 -6.99
C VAL A 307 15.80 -18.96 -6.76
N ALA A 308 15.91 -17.66 -6.85
CA ALA A 308 17.08 -16.91 -6.44
C ALA A 308 16.68 -15.78 -5.49
N TYR A 309 17.64 -15.20 -4.81
CA TYR A 309 17.48 -14.04 -3.97
C TYR A 309 18.19 -12.88 -4.65
N GLN A 310 17.44 -11.83 -4.93
CA GLN A 310 18.03 -10.59 -5.41
C GLN A 310 18.22 -9.65 -4.24
N ILE A 311 19.43 -9.16 -4.06
CA ILE A 311 19.78 -8.21 -3.01
C ILE A 311 20.11 -6.89 -3.70
N VAL A 312 19.35 -5.87 -3.35
CA VAL A 312 19.52 -4.51 -3.86
C VAL A 312 19.92 -3.61 -2.70
N TYR A 313 20.95 -2.83 -2.88
CA TYR A 313 21.42 -1.87 -1.88
C TYR A 313 20.86 -0.50 -2.15
N GLN A 314 20.66 0.26 -1.09
CA GLN A 314 20.35 1.67 -1.21
C GLN A 314 21.62 2.51 -0.95
N ARG A 315 21.96 3.40 -1.88
CA ARG A 315 23.03 4.39 -1.71
C ARG A 315 22.49 5.78 -2.00
N ASP A 316 22.85 6.75 -1.19
CA ASP A 316 22.40 8.14 -1.33
C ASP A 316 20.89 8.27 -1.52
N GLY A 317 20.12 7.43 -0.83
CA GLY A 317 18.67 7.40 -0.91
C GLY A 317 18.10 6.70 -2.15
N LYS A 318 18.92 6.17 -3.05
CA LYS A 318 18.48 5.49 -4.28
C LYS A 318 18.78 4.00 -4.24
N TRP A 319 17.84 3.20 -4.76
CA TRP A 319 18.02 1.78 -4.93
C TRP A 319 18.87 1.46 -6.17
N GLU A 320 19.93 0.68 -6.00
CA GLU A 320 20.85 0.30 -7.09
C GLU A 320 20.42 -1.01 -7.75
N PHE A 321 19.30 -0.99 -8.49
CA PHE A 321 18.80 -2.18 -9.16
C PHE A 321 19.75 -2.72 -10.24
N ASP A 322 20.46 -1.85 -10.95
CA ASP A 322 21.44 -2.26 -11.98
C ASP A 322 22.63 -3.00 -11.39
N ASN A 323 22.91 -2.80 -10.09
CA ASN A 323 23.98 -3.47 -9.36
C ASN A 323 23.46 -4.55 -8.41
N ALA A 324 22.21 -4.99 -8.58
CA ALA A 324 21.62 -6.01 -7.73
C ALA A 324 22.40 -7.32 -7.79
N GLN A 325 22.56 -7.95 -6.61
CA GLN A 325 23.23 -9.23 -6.50
C GLN A 325 22.23 -10.36 -6.53
N LEU A 326 22.46 -11.37 -7.38
CA LEU A 326 21.69 -12.60 -7.38
C LEU A 326 22.43 -13.68 -6.58
N ILE A 327 21.72 -14.29 -5.63
CA ILE A 327 22.22 -15.37 -4.79
C ILE A 327 21.34 -16.58 -4.97
N TYR A 328 21.93 -17.69 -5.36
CA TYR A 328 21.22 -18.96 -5.51
C TYR A 328 21.40 -19.85 -4.27
N ASP A 329 20.46 -20.75 -4.08
CA ASP A 329 20.41 -21.66 -2.96
C ASP A 329 21.67 -22.53 -2.90
N GLY A 330 22.47 -22.35 -1.86
CA GLY A 330 23.68 -23.15 -1.59
C GLY A 330 24.89 -22.89 -2.48
N ALA A 331 24.85 -21.87 -3.32
CA ALA A 331 25.93 -21.55 -4.24
C ALA A 331 26.51 -20.15 -4.02
N GLU A 332 27.80 -20.00 -4.31
CA GLU A 332 28.45 -18.70 -4.39
C GLU A 332 27.86 -17.85 -5.54
N ARG A 333 28.13 -16.53 -5.50
CA ARG A 333 27.66 -15.54 -6.49
C ARG A 333 27.75 -16.05 -7.92
N PHE A 334 26.64 -16.01 -8.65
CA PHE A 334 26.62 -16.22 -10.10
C PHE A 334 26.54 -14.89 -10.83
N THR A 335 27.37 -14.72 -11.83
CA THR A 335 27.41 -13.54 -12.70
C THR A 335 26.73 -13.78 -14.04
N ALA A 336 26.19 -14.99 -14.29
CA ALA A 336 25.53 -15.33 -15.53
C ALA A 336 24.34 -16.28 -15.32
N PHE A 337 23.30 -16.10 -16.13
CA PHE A 337 22.04 -16.85 -16.06
C PHE A 337 22.13 -18.35 -16.44
N GLY A 338 23.29 -18.80 -16.92
CA GLY A 338 23.42 -20.14 -17.49
C GLY A 338 23.56 -21.30 -16.47
N ASP A 339 23.99 -21.04 -15.25
CA ASP A 339 24.42 -22.08 -14.28
C ASP A 339 23.48 -22.20 -13.07
N MET A 340 22.16 -22.20 -13.32
CA MET A 340 21.19 -22.22 -12.23
C MET A 340 21.03 -23.60 -11.60
N PRO A 341 20.95 -23.70 -10.25
CA PRO A 341 20.58 -24.92 -9.58
C PRO A 341 19.19 -25.39 -9.99
N GLY A 342 18.92 -26.69 -9.85
CA GLY A 342 17.64 -27.27 -10.19
C GLY A 342 16.48 -26.64 -9.41
N ALA A 343 15.25 -26.86 -9.89
CA ALA A 343 14.06 -26.38 -9.22
C ALA A 343 13.96 -26.92 -7.80
N ILE A 344 13.57 -26.06 -6.85
CA ILE A 344 13.20 -26.48 -5.51
C ILE A 344 11.78 -27.08 -5.51
N SER A 345 11.55 -28.05 -4.64
CA SER A 345 10.19 -28.64 -4.49
C SER A 345 9.20 -27.67 -3.89
N ALA A 346 7.90 -27.89 -4.15
CA ALA A 346 6.83 -27.14 -3.48
C ALA A 346 6.90 -27.26 -1.95
N GLY A 347 6.28 -26.32 -1.25
CA GLY A 347 6.15 -26.25 0.21
C GLY A 347 6.88 -25.05 0.84
N ARG A 348 6.83 -25.01 2.17
CA ARG A 348 7.50 -23.97 2.98
C ARG A 348 9.01 -24.17 2.96
N LYS A 349 9.73 -23.11 2.78
CA LYS A 349 11.19 -23.07 2.72
C LYS A 349 11.72 -21.97 3.64
N VAL A 350 12.82 -22.25 4.29
CA VAL A 350 13.62 -21.25 5.01
C VAL A 350 15.04 -21.31 4.46
N ARG A 351 15.57 -20.14 4.13
CA ARG A 351 16.93 -19.99 3.60
C ARG A 351 17.66 -18.90 4.33
N THR A 352 18.94 -19.10 4.50
CA THR A 352 19.82 -18.15 5.17
C THR A 352 20.84 -17.59 4.19
N ILE A 353 20.91 -16.27 4.11
CA ILE A 353 21.85 -15.52 3.28
C ILE A 353 22.85 -14.84 4.20
N ASN A 354 24.13 -15.01 3.94
CA ASN A 354 25.17 -14.35 4.70
C ASN A 354 25.51 -13.00 4.09
N LEU A 355 25.26 -11.92 4.83
CA LEU A 355 25.60 -10.54 4.47
C LEU A 355 27.04 -10.16 4.87
N GLY A 356 27.85 -11.06 5.43
CA GLY A 356 29.18 -10.78 5.94
C GLY A 356 30.19 -10.23 4.91
N ARG A 357 29.84 -10.23 3.63
CA ARG A 357 30.61 -9.63 2.52
C ARG A 357 30.09 -8.28 2.06
N LEU A 358 29.12 -7.70 2.77
CA LEU A 358 28.72 -6.31 2.53
C LEU A 358 29.87 -5.44 3.02
N GLU A 359 30.67 -4.95 2.10
CA GLU A 359 31.77 -4.05 2.42
C GLU A 359 31.24 -2.63 2.60
N GLY A 360 31.64 -1.98 3.70
CA GLY A 360 31.42 -0.57 3.96
C GLY A 360 30.32 -0.24 4.95
N ASP A 361 30.50 0.86 5.64
CA ASP A 361 29.54 1.45 6.58
C ASP A 361 28.32 2.11 5.86
N ASP A 362 28.22 1.92 4.54
CA ASP A 362 27.30 2.65 3.66
C ASP A 362 25.91 2.03 3.55
N PHE A 363 25.64 0.89 4.21
CA PHE A 363 24.38 0.17 4.04
C PHE A 363 23.41 0.41 5.19
N GLY A 364 22.57 1.44 5.04
CA GLY A 364 21.41 1.64 5.91
C GLY A 364 20.25 0.69 5.57
N TYR A 365 20.07 0.39 4.28
CA TYR A 365 18.93 -0.38 3.79
C TYR A 365 19.33 -1.39 2.73
N VAL A 366 18.76 -2.58 2.85
CA VAL A 366 18.90 -3.67 1.88
C VAL A 366 17.51 -4.15 1.50
N LEU A 367 17.18 -4.11 0.23
CA LEU A 367 16.00 -4.76 -0.31
C LEU A 367 16.37 -6.20 -0.66
N VAL A 368 15.74 -7.15 0.00
CA VAL A 368 15.85 -8.57 -0.32
C VAL A 368 14.62 -8.98 -1.10
N GLN A 369 14.81 -9.46 -2.31
CA GLN A 369 13.73 -9.92 -3.17
C GLN A 369 13.86 -11.41 -3.42
N LEU A 370 12.73 -12.10 -3.42
CA LEU A 370 12.62 -13.46 -3.89
C LEU A 370 12.25 -13.43 -5.37
N VAL A 371 13.08 -14.03 -6.19
CA VAL A 371 12.90 -14.06 -7.64
C VAL A 371 12.90 -15.50 -8.15
N SER A 372 12.14 -15.76 -9.20
CA SER A 372 12.32 -16.97 -10.01
C SER A 372 12.86 -16.58 -11.38
N ILE A 373 13.54 -17.55 -11.99
CA ILE A 373 14.09 -17.37 -13.33
C ILE A 373 13.64 -18.57 -14.15
N ASP A 374 12.94 -18.29 -15.22
CA ASP A 374 12.43 -19.29 -16.16
C ASP A 374 12.76 -18.82 -17.57
N GLU A 375 13.43 -19.64 -18.36
CA GLU A 375 13.84 -19.34 -19.74
C GLU A 375 14.50 -17.95 -19.89
N ASP A 376 15.45 -17.62 -18.99
CA ASP A 376 16.16 -16.32 -18.93
C ASP A 376 15.30 -15.10 -18.54
N VAL A 377 14.08 -15.33 -18.07
CA VAL A 377 13.21 -14.27 -17.56
C VAL A 377 13.22 -14.27 -16.04
N LEU A 378 13.61 -13.13 -15.46
CA LEU A 378 13.57 -12.92 -14.01
C LEU A 378 12.20 -12.42 -13.61
N THR A 379 11.51 -13.16 -12.74
CA THR A 379 10.22 -12.76 -12.14
C THR A 379 10.42 -12.48 -10.67
N VAL A 380 10.08 -11.29 -10.23
CA VAL A 380 10.11 -10.92 -8.82
C VAL A 380 8.76 -11.31 -8.18
N HIS A 381 8.82 -12.12 -7.12
CA HIS A 381 7.63 -12.58 -6.40
C HIS A 381 7.26 -11.67 -5.24
N ALA A 382 8.26 -11.27 -4.46
CA ALA A 382 8.09 -10.38 -3.33
C ALA A 382 9.43 -9.83 -2.88
N GLY A 383 9.40 -8.76 -2.11
CA GLY A 383 10.60 -8.20 -1.51
C GLY A 383 10.33 -7.63 -0.12
N ARG A 384 11.40 -7.46 0.64
CA ARG A 384 11.36 -6.82 1.93
C ARG A 384 12.58 -5.93 2.12
N VAL A 385 12.36 -4.71 2.59
CA VAL A 385 13.44 -3.85 3.07
C VAL A 385 13.86 -4.30 4.45
N ILE A 386 15.14 -4.51 4.63
CA ILE A 386 15.76 -4.84 5.90
C ILE A 386 16.69 -3.69 6.25
N CYS A 387 16.56 -3.18 7.47
CA CYS A 387 17.56 -2.28 8.02
C CYS A 387 18.76 -3.09 8.43
N VAL A 388 19.94 -2.71 7.92
CA VAL A 388 21.23 -3.16 8.42
C VAL A 388 21.79 -1.99 9.22
N PRO A 389 21.62 -1.95 10.54
CA PRO A 389 22.11 -0.85 11.34
C PRO A 389 23.64 -0.77 11.23
N PRO A 390 24.21 0.43 11.25
CA PRO A 390 25.64 0.58 11.39
C PRO A 390 26.11 -0.09 12.70
N THR A 391 27.33 -0.57 12.70
CA THR A 391 27.92 -1.28 13.84
C THR A 391 28.11 -0.40 15.09
N ALA A 392 27.91 0.91 14.98
CA ALA A 392 27.93 1.84 16.10
C ALA A 392 27.05 3.05 15.80
N GLY A 393 26.01 3.28 16.59
CA GLY A 393 25.18 4.49 16.52
C GLY A 393 23.85 4.33 17.25
N ASP A 394 23.51 5.30 18.06
CA ASP A 394 22.19 5.41 18.66
C ASP A 394 21.18 5.86 17.60
N MET A 395 20.00 5.24 17.59
CA MET A 395 18.90 5.65 16.74
C MET A 395 18.51 7.09 17.08
N GLN A 396 18.61 7.98 16.10
CA GLN A 396 18.14 9.35 16.21
C GLN A 396 16.63 9.37 16.03
N LEU A 397 15.91 9.86 17.03
CA LEU A 397 14.46 9.96 17.00
C LEU A 397 14.03 11.37 17.36
N SER A 398 13.15 11.96 16.55
CA SER A 398 12.55 13.26 16.83
C SER A 398 11.07 13.27 16.48
N ALA A 399 10.31 14.20 17.06
CA ALA A 399 8.91 14.40 16.76
C ALA A 399 8.62 15.88 16.55
N HIS A 400 8.09 16.23 15.40
CA HIS A 400 7.79 17.61 15.01
C HIS A 400 6.34 17.73 14.59
N VAL A 401 5.72 18.82 15.03
CA VAL A 401 4.34 19.16 14.73
C VAL A 401 4.21 20.68 14.69
N GLN A 402 3.28 21.21 13.91
CA GLN A 402 2.99 22.65 13.91
C GLN A 402 2.46 23.11 15.29
N ARG A 403 2.66 24.38 15.64
CA ARG A 403 2.36 24.92 16.97
C ARG A 403 0.88 25.01 17.29
N SER A 404 0.02 25.09 16.31
CA SER A 404 -1.43 25.15 16.48
C SER A 404 -2.16 24.42 15.36
N PHE A 405 -3.31 23.86 15.69
CA PHE A 405 -4.15 23.12 14.76
C PHE A 405 -5.63 23.38 15.08
N SER A 406 -6.42 23.64 14.02
CA SER A 406 -7.87 23.71 14.08
C SER A 406 -8.45 22.58 13.25
N PRO A 407 -9.13 21.60 13.84
CA PRO A 407 -9.66 20.43 13.13
C PRO A 407 -10.83 20.73 12.19
N ASN A 408 -11.21 22.01 12.07
CA ASN A 408 -12.32 22.43 11.22
C ASN A 408 -11.94 22.42 9.74
N GLY A 409 -12.77 21.79 8.90
CA GLY A 409 -12.65 21.84 7.44
C GLY A 409 -11.92 20.67 6.79
N GLY A 410 -11.89 19.49 7.42
CA GLY A 410 -11.33 18.28 6.83
C GLY A 410 -9.79 18.24 6.72
N ARG A 411 -9.11 19.21 7.35
CA ARG A 411 -7.63 19.22 7.38
C ARG A 411 -7.11 18.29 8.44
N GLU A 412 -6.14 17.47 8.06
CA GLU A 412 -5.38 16.65 9.01
C GLU A 412 -4.13 17.39 9.48
N LEU A 413 -3.74 17.18 10.73
CA LEU A 413 -2.49 17.66 11.30
C LEU A 413 -1.34 16.74 10.89
N PRO A 414 -0.37 17.18 10.08
CA PRO A 414 0.81 16.39 9.80
C PRO A 414 1.72 16.33 11.03
N VAL A 415 2.14 15.11 11.37
CA VAL A 415 3.05 14.78 12.46
C VAL A 415 4.29 14.13 11.87
N PHE A 416 5.39 14.86 11.82
CA PHE A 416 6.66 14.35 11.29
C PHE A 416 7.46 13.67 12.40
N ILE A 417 7.87 12.43 12.15
CA ILE A 417 8.74 11.65 13.03
C ILE A 417 10.06 11.44 12.31
N GLY A 418 11.08 12.17 12.76
CA GLY A 418 12.43 12.01 12.25
C GLY A 418 13.06 10.71 12.77
N HIS A 419 13.51 9.86 11.87
CA HIS A 419 14.30 8.65 12.16
C HIS A 419 15.12 8.27 10.92
N ASP A 420 16.31 7.69 11.15
CA ASP A 420 17.28 7.44 10.08
C ASP A 420 17.14 6.04 9.49
N TYR A 421 16.53 5.10 10.23
CA TYR A 421 16.45 3.68 9.87
C TYR A 421 15.03 3.17 9.94
N PRO A 422 14.69 2.09 9.21
CA PRO A 422 13.46 1.36 9.41
C PRO A 422 13.32 0.90 10.86
N CYS A 423 12.17 1.15 11.45
CA CYS A 423 11.87 0.79 12.82
C CYS A 423 10.39 0.51 12.99
N THR A 424 10.02 -0.02 14.13
CA THR A 424 8.62 -0.16 14.53
C THR A 424 8.22 1.04 15.36
N LEU A 425 7.28 1.85 14.87
CA LEU A 425 6.79 3.04 15.56
C LEU A 425 5.47 2.81 16.28
N SER A 426 5.35 3.39 17.46
CA SER A 426 4.08 3.67 18.13
C SER A 426 3.98 5.16 18.34
N VAL A 427 2.98 5.79 17.73
CA VAL A 427 2.77 7.26 17.77
C VAL A 427 1.42 7.56 18.39
N ALA A 428 1.40 8.44 19.37
CA ALA A 428 0.19 8.79 20.10
C ALA A 428 0.13 10.29 20.40
N ILE A 429 -1.08 10.82 20.36
CA ILE A 429 -1.41 12.14 20.91
C ILE A 429 -1.62 11.97 22.42
N VAL A 430 -0.99 12.83 23.20
CA VAL A 430 -1.14 12.87 24.66
C VAL A 430 -1.60 14.26 25.12
N ASP A 431 -2.38 14.30 26.18
CA ASP A 431 -2.80 15.54 26.82
C ASP A 431 -1.69 16.14 27.73
N GLU A 432 -1.98 17.22 28.42
CA GLU A 432 -1.06 17.89 29.33
C GLU A 432 -0.58 17.01 30.51
N ASN A 433 -1.31 15.94 30.82
CA ASN A 433 -0.99 14.96 31.86
C ASN A 433 -0.28 13.72 31.31
N ASP A 434 0.20 13.76 30.07
CA ASP A 434 0.80 12.64 29.33
C ASP A 434 -0.13 11.42 29.15
N LYS A 435 -1.45 11.61 29.29
CA LYS A 435 -2.43 10.56 29.02
C LYS A 435 -2.68 10.45 27.51
N VAL A 436 -2.66 9.24 27.00
CA VAL A 436 -2.99 8.98 25.58
C VAL A 436 -4.46 9.26 25.31
N VAL A 437 -4.73 10.19 24.42
CA VAL A 437 -6.08 10.57 23.98
C VAL A 437 -6.40 10.03 22.58
N HIS A 438 -5.38 9.82 21.74
CA HIS A 438 -5.50 9.19 20.43
C HIS A 438 -4.22 8.43 20.08
N ARG A 439 -4.33 7.40 19.23
CA ARG A 439 -3.17 6.66 18.69
C ARG A 439 -3.17 6.75 17.18
N LEU A 440 -2.11 7.30 16.62
CA LEU A 440 -1.91 7.36 15.17
C LEU A 440 -1.44 6.02 14.62
N CYS A 441 -0.57 5.33 15.36
CA CYS A 441 -0.20 3.94 15.04
C CYS A 441 0.26 3.20 16.32
N HIS A 442 0.28 1.88 16.24
CA HIS A 442 0.78 1.02 17.31
C HIS A 442 1.62 -0.12 16.72
N ARG A 443 2.91 -0.15 17.08
CA ARG A 443 3.89 -1.12 16.59
C ARG A 443 3.86 -1.31 15.07
N GLN A 444 3.71 -0.19 14.36
CA GLN A 444 3.70 -0.18 12.91
C GLN A 444 5.14 -0.18 12.39
N ALA A 445 5.48 -1.13 11.53
CA ALA A 445 6.74 -1.10 10.81
C ALA A 445 6.75 0.09 9.84
N THR A 446 7.79 0.90 9.92
CA THR A 446 7.94 2.10 9.10
C THR A 446 9.35 2.20 8.55
N ARG A 447 9.43 2.82 7.38
CA ARG A 447 10.68 3.24 6.76
C ARG A 447 10.70 4.77 6.68
N PRO A 448 11.85 5.42 6.89
CA PRO A 448 11.93 6.85 6.67
C PRO A 448 11.71 7.16 5.18
N LEU A 449 10.96 8.21 4.92
CA LEU A 449 10.91 8.81 3.60
C LEU A 449 12.30 9.32 3.22
N GLN A 450 12.62 9.27 1.92
CA GLN A 450 13.87 9.80 1.37
C GLN A 450 13.81 11.32 1.21
N ILE A 451 13.48 12.01 2.30
CA ILE A 451 13.43 13.46 2.42
C ILE A 451 14.47 13.93 3.44
N HIS A 452 14.78 15.18 3.45
CA HIS A 452 15.71 15.73 4.42
C HIS A 452 15.00 16.68 5.40
N PRO A 453 14.99 16.39 6.71
CA PRO A 453 15.52 15.20 7.39
C PRO A 453 14.70 13.94 7.08
N ALA A 454 15.35 12.77 7.12
CA ALA A 454 14.69 11.47 6.91
C ALA A 454 13.67 11.19 8.03
N GLY A 455 12.58 10.52 7.69
CA GLY A 455 11.55 10.20 8.69
C GLY A 455 10.25 9.70 8.11
N SER A 456 9.23 9.62 8.95
CA SER A 456 7.87 9.22 8.57
C SER A 456 6.87 10.32 8.93
N VAL A 457 5.82 10.45 8.14
CA VAL A 457 4.74 11.41 8.39
C VAL A 457 3.47 10.65 8.76
N PHE A 458 2.85 11.04 9.86
CA PHE A 458 1.52 10.60 10.28
C PHE A 458 0.55 11.77 10.22
N TYR A 459 -0.73 11.47 10.15
CA TYR A 459 -1.76 12.49 10.02
C TYR A 459 -2.83 12.30 11.09
N TRP A 460 -3.26 13.39 11.72
CA TRP A 460 -4.31 13.37 12.73
C TRP A 460 -5.45 14.30 12.32
N ASP A 461 -6.66 13.76 12.31
CA ASP A 461 -7.90 14.47 11.97
C ASP A 461 -8.45 15.35 13.12
N GLY A 462 -7.83 15.33 14.28
CA GLY A 462 -8.27 16.06 15.46
C GLY A 462 -9.31 15.31 16.30
N LEU A 463 -9.61 14.05 15.96
CA LEU A 463 -10.55 13.23 16.74
C LEU A 463 -9.85 12.46 17.88
N LEU A 464 -10.57 12.25 18.96
CA LEU A 464 -10.20 11.37 20.06
C LEU A 464 -10.49 9.91 19.69
N LYS A 465 -10.03 8.98 20.55
CA LYS A 465 -10.26 7.54 20.35
C LYS A 465 -11.74 7.15 20.22
N ASP A 466 -12.65 7.92 20.80
CA ASP A 466 -14.10 7.69 20.75
C ASP A 466 -14.79 8.40 19.58
N GLY A 467 -14.02 9.00 18.68
CA GLY A 467 -14.52 9.73 17.51
C GLY A 467 -15.01 11.15 17.82
N THR A 468 -14.89 11.62 19.07
CA THR A 468 -15.25 12.99 19.42
C THR A 468 -14.10 13.96 19.10
N PRO A 469 -14.39 15.22 18.69
CA PRO A 469 -13.35 16.22 18.49
C PRO A 469 -12.54 16.45 19.79
N ALA A 470 -11.22 16.59 19.64
CA ALA A 470 -10.36 16.95 20.75
C ALA A 470 -10.69 18.37 21.23
N ALA A 471 -10.77 18.54 22.55
CA ALA A 471 -11.07 19.83 23.15
C ALA A 471 -9.93 20.84 22.91
N PRO A 472 -10.22 22.15 22.81
CA PRO A 472 -9.18 23.18 22.82
C PRO A 472 -8.24 23.01 24.04
N GLY A 473 -6.94 23.05 23.78
CA GLY A 473 -5.96 22.81 24.84
C GLY A 473 -4.57 22.45 24.30
N ALA A 474 -3.65 22.16 25.20
CA ALA A 474 -2.29 21.79 24.87
C ALA A 474 -2.12 20.27 24.76
N TYR A 475 -1.48 19.84 23.71
CA TYR A 475 -1.21 18.43 23.39
C TYR A 475 0.25 18.23 23.00
N ARG A 476 0.72 16.98 23.04
CA ARG A 476 2.04 16.58 22.56
C ARG A 476 1.95 15.29 21.75
N ILE A 477 2.95 15.04 20.96
CA ILE A 477 3.14 13.75 20.28
C ILE A 477 4.10 12.91 21.11
N ARG A 478 3.69 11.73 21.51
CA ARG A 478 4.55 10.72 22.12
C ARG A 478 4.89 9.67 21.10
N VAL A 479 6.18 9.49 20.83
CA VAL A 479 6.70 8.52 19.88
C VAL A 479 7.55 7.52 20.63
N GLN A 480 7.30 6.25 20.38
CA GLN A 480 8.16 5.15 20.80
C GLN A 480 8.60 4.39 19.55
N ALA A 481 9.89 4.32 19.33
CA ALA A 481 10.51 3.55 18.26
C ALA A 481 11.21 2.32 18.83
N HIS A 482 11.06 1.21 18.13
CA HIS A 482 11.79 -0.03 18.41
C HIS A 482 12.56 -0.43 17.16
N MET A 483 13.84 -0.67 17.31
CA MET A 483 14.72 -1.21 16.29
C MET A 483 15.57 -2.29 16.95
N ASN A 484 15.39 -3.54 16.53
CA ASN A 484 15.99 -4.70 17.21
C ASN A 484 15.63 -4.71 18.70
N ASP A 485 16.63 -4.83 19.57
CA ASP A 485 16.47 -4.84 21.03
C ASP A 485 16.48 -3.42 21.64
N THR A 486 16.63 -2.38 20.82
CA THR A 486 16.66 -0.99 21.28
C THR A 486 15.30 -0.35 21.20
N SER A 487 14.93 0.39 22.23
CA SER A 487 13.70 1.20 22.29
C SER A 487 14.02 2.62 22.72
N VAL A 488 13.56 3.58 21.95
CA VAL A 488 13.72 5.02 22.23
C VAL A 488 12.34 5.67 22.31
N THR A 489 12.13 6.55 23.27
CA THR A 489 10.87 7.30 23.42
C THR A 489 11.16 8.79 23.47
N VAL A 490 10.44 9.57 22.67
CA VAL A 490 10.52 11.04 22.65
C VAL A 490 9.13 11.66 22.75
N LEU A 491 9.09 12.89 23.25
CA LEU A 491 7.92 13.76 23.24
C LEU A 491 8.21 14.98 22.36
N SER A 492 7.25 15.39 21.54
CA SER A 492 7.34 16.65 20.79
C SER A 492 7.29 17.87 21.70
N ALA A 493 7.57 19.05 21.16
CA ALA A 493 7.08 20.30 21.73
C ALA A 493 5.54 20.27 21.84
N ALA A 494 4.98 21.03 22.79
CA ALA A 494 3.54 21.16 22.89
C ALA A 494 2.97 21.94 21.71
N PHE A 495 1.79 21.53 21.22
CA PHE A 495 0.98 22.24 20.25
C PHE A 495 -0.43 22.49 20.82
N THR A 496 -1.14 23.45 20.24
CA THR A 496 -2.47 23.85 20.74
C THR A 496 -3.55 23.54 19.73
N ILE A 497 -4.63 22.89 20.18
CA ILE A 497 -5.90 22.80 19.44
C ILE A 497 -6.70 24.07 19.75
N GLN A 498 -7.24 24.69 18.68
CA GLN A 498 -8.03 25.92 18.71
C GLN A 498 -9.48 25.66 18.36
#